data_69e55d919b5ec427263c134db32f6bd0
#
_entry.id   69e55d919b5ec427263c134db32f6bd0
#
_cell.length_a   1.000
_cell.length_b   1.000
_cell.length_c   1.000
_cell.angle_alpha   90.00
_cell.angle_beta   90.00
_cell.angle_gamma   90.00
#
_symmetry.space_group_name_H-M   'P 1'
#
loop_
_entity.id
_entity.type
_entity.pdbx_description
1 polymer ?
#
loop_
_entity_poly.entity_id
_entity_poly.type
_entity_poly.pdbx_seq_one_letter_code
_entity_poly.pdbx_strand_id
1 'polypeptide(L)'
;MPKTNLIALFTKEQHQIILGKHLDNTAAAKAYNESLGWNSPVVYRQLVAYWRKIFIDHGGKKGEAIREEKQAVKLVQPSPSDDIGNTDVPDVCRRILVVGDLHAPYTHPDAIAFLRHVRDSYVPDMVVQVGDETDGHAISFHDSDPNLDSAGVELEKAKVVLEKLHDLFPNLLVCDSNHGSLVYRRAKAHGLPVQFIKKYRDILFPEHGAKKWSWADAWVLSTPLGPVRFQHQVSGDFMLNASHERTSLVLGHEHGRFEVQYAASSSALYFGAYAGCLIDRKSLAFAYGKLHRKKPILGVMVITDGCPQLIPMLMNDEGRWVGR
;
A
#
# COMPACT_ATOMS: atom_id res chain seq x y z
N MET A 1 -0.97 43.49 5.41
CA MET A 1 -0.03 43.48 6.53
C MET A 1 0.73 42.16 6.49
N PRO A 2 2.06 42.12 6.62
CA PRO A 2 2.79 40.86 6.67
C PRO A 2 2.33 40.06 7.89
N LYS A 3 2.02 38.78 7.72
CA LYS A 3 1.68 37.88 8.83
C LYS A 3 2.89 37.79 9.75
N THR A 4 2.82 38.40 10.93
CA THR A 4 3.87 38.33 11.94
C THR A 4 4.08 36.85 12.30
N ASN A 5 5.28 36.37 12.09
CA ASN A 5 5.63 34.99 12.43
C ASN A 5 5.79 34.86 13.96
N LEU A 6 4.69 34.62 14.66
CA LEU A 6 4.61 34.57 16.13
C LEU A 6 5.58 33.59 16.77
N ILE A 7 5.91 32.50 16.07
CA ILE A 7 6.85 31.49 16.57
C ILE A 7 8.28 32.04 16.71
N ALA A 8 8.64 33.01 15.88
CA ALA A 8 9.97 33.60 15.86
C ALA A 8 10.18 34.71 16.95
N LEU A 9 9.12 35.05 17.68
CA LEU A 9 9.21 36.02 18.77
C LEU A 9 9.81 35.44 20.05
N PHE A 10 9.98 34.12 20.11
CA PHE A 10 10.54 33.41 21.25
C PHE A 10 11.65 32.48 20.80
N THR A 11 12.69 32.30 21.63
CA THR A 11 13.73 31.30 21.38
C THR A 11 13.20 29.90 21.66
N LYS A 12 13.91 28.87 21.18
CA LYS A 12 13.56 27.47 21.46
C LYS A 12 13.51 27.17 22.96
N GLU A 13 14.46 27.72 23.71
CA GLU A 13 14.56 27.58 25.16
C GLU A 13 13.36 28.22 25.86
N GLN A 14 12.95 29.43 25.42
CA GLN A 14 11.78 30.13 25.97
C GLN A 14 10.50 29.33 25.71
N HIS A 15 10.32 28.77 24.51
CA HIS A 15 9.22 27.86 24.23
C HIS A 15 9.21 26.64 25.16
N GLN A 16 10.35 26.00 25.37
CA GLN A 16 10.46 24.83 26.25
C GLN A 16 10.16 25.15 27.72
N ILE A 17 10.62 26.31 28.22
CA ILE A 17 10.35 26.76 29.57
C ILE A 17 8.84 27.03 29.77
N ILE A 18 8.22 27.84 28.91
CA ILE A 18 6.81 28.19 29.05
C ILE A 18 5.91 26.95 28.91
N LEU A 19 6.16 26.11 27.89
CA LEU A 19 5.35 24.92 27.62
C LEU A 19 5.58 23.82 28.68
N GLY A 20 6.77 23.72 29.23
CA GLY A 20 7.09 22.79 30.34
C GLY A 20 6.46 23.21 31.64
N LYS A 21 6.40 24.52 31.93
CA LYS A 21 5.82 25.06 33.17
C LYS A 21 4.28 25.01 33.15
N HIS A 22 3.65 25.19 32.02
CA HIS A 22 2.19 25.25 31.86
C HIS A 22 1.68 24.06 31.01
N LEU A 23 1.15 23.01 31.65
CA LEU A 23 0.66 21.82 30.98
C LEU A 23 -0.63 22.06 30.17
N ASP A 24 -1.47 23.00 30.63
CA ASP A 24 -2.66 23.44 29.89
C ASP A 24 -2.32 24.50 28.84
N ASN A 25 -2.91 24.34 27.63
CA ASN A 25 -2.65 25.24 26.52
C ASN A 25 -3.21 26.65 26.71
N THR A 26 -4.26 26.83 27.52
CA THR A 26 -4.85 28.14 27.82
C THR A 26 -3.94 28.89 28.79
N ALA A 27 -3.44 28.24 29.81
CA ALA A 27 -2.47 28.81 30.75
C ALA A 27 -1.15 29.17 30.07
N ALA A 28 -0.66 28.31 29.19
CA ALA A 28 0.54 28.60 28.38
C ALA A 28 0.32 29.79 27.44
N ALA A 29 -0.83 29.87 26.76
CA ALA A 29 -1.16 31.02 25.90
C ALA A 29 -1.19 32.35 26.69
N LYS A 30 -1.73 32.33 27.90
CA LYS A 30 -1.72 33.50 28.81
C LYS A 30 -0.28 33.90 29.16
N ALA A 31 0.58 32.94 29.53
CA ALA A 31 1.99 33.21 29.82
C ALA A 31 2.76 33.79 28.63
N TYR A 32 2.52 33.32 27.41
CA TYR A 32 3.07 33.90 26.19
C TYR A 32 2.61 35.34 25.99
N ASN A 33 1.33 35.63 26.16
CA ASN A 33 0.76 36.96 25.96
C ASN A 33 1.26 37.95 27.03
N GLU A 34 1.43 37.51 28.27
CA GLU A 34 2.02 38.35 29.35
C GLU A 34 3.47 38.71 29.04
N SER A 35 4.22 37.84 28.34
CA SER A 35 5.61 38.12 27.95
C SER A 35 5.75 39.07 26.77
N LEU A 36 4.70 39.23 25.96
CA LEU A 36 4.75 40.00 24.70
C LEU A 36 4.42 41.49 24.86
N GLY A 37 3.74 41.92 25.93
CA GLY A 37 3.35 43.31 26.16
C GLY A 37 2.12 43.78 25.36
N TRP A 38 1.66 45.03 25.64
CA TRP A 38 0.35 45.55 25.27
C TRP A 38 0.06 45.71 23.75
N ASN A 39 1.05 45.84 22.91
CA ASN A 39 0.88 46.06 21.47
C ASN A 39 1.29 44.86 20.60
N SER A 40 1.41 43.67 21.18
CA SER A 40 1.88 42.49 20.48
C SER A 40 0.72 41.63 19.95
N PRO A 41 0.93 40.86 18.89
CA PRO A 41 -0.07 39.91 18.38
C PRO A 41 -0.44 38.87 19.44
N VAL A 42 -1.72 38.53 19.53
CA VAL A 42 -2.24 37.60 20.55
C VAL A 42 -1.90 36.14 20.19
N VAL A 43 -1.33 35.43 21.15
CA VAL A 43 -1.11 33.98 21.06
C VAL A 43 -2.36 33.27 21.53
N TYR A 44 -2.95 32.45 20.65
CA TYR A 44 -4.15 31.63 20.92
C TYR A 44 -3.80 30.22 21.36
N ARG A 45 -4.67 29.61 22.15
CA ARG A 45 -4.49 28.22 22.66
C ARG A 45 -4.25 27.19 21.54
N GLN A 46 -4.83 27.37 20.36
CA GLN A 46 -4.63 26.49 19.20
C GLN A 46 -3.19 26.55 18.67
N LEU A 47 -2.61 27.76 18.68
CA LEU A 47 -1.22 27.97 18.30
C LEU A 47 -0.27 27.35 19.31
N VAL A 48 -0.59 27.46 20.61
CA VAL A 48 0.17 26.80 21.69
C VAL A 48 0.11 25.27 21.56
N ALA A 49 -1.04 24.70 21.23
CA ALA A 49 -1.17 23.27 20.96
C ALA A 49 -0.25 22.80 19.82
N TYR A 50 -0.14 23.61 18.76
CA TYR A 50 0.80 23.36 17.66
C TYR A 50 2.27 23.50 18.10
N TRP A 51 2.62 24.55 18.86
CA TRP A 51 3.98 24.75 19.37
C TRP A 51 4.40 23.66 20.35
N ARG A 52 3.47 23.14 21.15
CA ARG A 52 3.76 22.00 22.04
C ARG A 52 4.21 20.77 21.28
N LYS A 53 3.56 20.46 20.16
CA LYS A 53 4.00 19.38 19.27
C LYS A 53 5.42 19.62 18.74
N ILE A 54 5.78 20.86 18.39
CA ILE A 54 7.10 21.18 17.83
C ILE A 54 8.19 21.13 18.92
N PHE A 55 7.97 21.78 20.07
CA PHE A 55 9.02 22.05 21.04
C PHE A 55 9.08 21.04 22.21
N ILE A 56 8.00 20.35 22.49
CA ILE A 56 7.92 19.35 23.56
C ILE A 56 7.82 17.93 23.00
N ASP A 57 6.83 17.69 22.12
CA ASP A 57 6.56 16.33 21.61
C ASP A 57 7.56 15.89 20.54
N HIS A 58 8.13 16.85 19.78
CA HIS A 58 9.06 16.58 18.68
C HIS A 58 10.50 17.06 18.92
N GLY A 59 10.77 17.83 19.92
CA GLY A 59 12.08 18.46 20.16
C GLY A 59 12.67 18.27 21.55
N GLY A 60 12.02 17.57 22.48
CA GLY A 60 12.54 17.28 23.82
C GLY A 60 13.04 15.84 23.95
N LYS A 61 13.85 15.57 24.99
CA LYS A 61 14.37 14.21 25.33
C LYS A 61 13.29 13.13 25.33
N LYS A 62 12.05 13.48 25.70
CA LYS A 62 10.89 12.58 25.67
C LYS A 62 10.41 12.31 24.24
N GLY A 63 10.48 13.31 23.36
CA GLY A 63 10.18 13.17 21.94
C GLY A 63 11.25 12.37 21.18
N GLU A 64 12.52 12.50 21.55
CA GLU A 64 13.63 11.70 21.03
C GLU A 64 13.50 10.25 21.48
N ALA A 65 13.23 9.99 22.76
CA ALA A 65 12.99 8.64 23.28
C ALA A 65 11.78 7.96 22.60
N ILE A 66 10.67 8.70 22.38
CA ILE A 66 9.50 8.18 21.64
C ILE A 66 9.81 7.96 20.17
N ARG A 67 10.68 8.77 19.54
CA ARG A 67 11.14 8.55 18.17
C ARG A 67 12.06 7.34 18.08
N GLU A 68 13.00 7.20 18.98
CA GLU A 68 13.90 6.05 19.09
C GLU A 68 13.12 4.78 19.36
N GLU A 69 12.15 4.83 20.29
CA GLU A 69 11.24 3.70 20.57
C GLU A 69 10.35 3.36 19.37
N LYS A 70 9.80 4.36 18.66
CA LYS A 70 9.03 4.15 17.42
C LYS A 70 9.91 3.69 16.26
N GLN A 71 11.16 4.14 16.17
CA GLN A 71 12.13 3.62 15.19
C GLN A 71 12.59 2.22 15.56
N ALA A 72 12.89 1.94 16.82
CA ALA A 72 13.22 0.61 17.29
C ALA A 72 12.04 -0.37 17.08
N VAL A 73 10.81 0.06 17.37
CA VAL A 73 9.59 -0.71 17.09
C VAL A 73 9.37 -0.90 15.57
N LYS A 74 9.73 0.09 14.74
CA LYS A 74 9.68 -0.04 13.27
C LYS A 74 10.74 -1.01 12.74
N LEU A 75 11.92 -1.07 13.39
CA LEU A 75 13.00 -2.01 13.05
C LEU A 75 12.72 -3.44 13.53
N VAL A 76 11.81 -3.63 14.49
CA VAL A 76 11.50 -4.93 15.12
C VAL A 76 10.14 -5.50 14.64
N GLN A 77 9.35 -4.77 13.84
CA GLN A 77 8.16 -5.34 13.23
C GLN A 77 8.57 -6.04 11.93
N PRO A 78 8.61 -7.38 11.89
CA PRO A 78 8.61 -8.06 10.59
C PRO A 78 7.34 -7.64 9.88
N SER A 79 7.48 -6.86 8.83
CA SER A 79 6.45 -6.67 7.83
C SER A 79 6.29 -7.98 7.07
N PRO A 80 5.13 -8.31 6.49
CA PRO A 80 5.05 -9.29 5.42
C PRO A 80 6.11 -9.06 4.35
N SER A 81 6.50 -7.80 4.11
CA SER A 81 7.57 -7.34 3.24
C SER A 81 8.96 -7.91 3.52
N ASP A 82 9.23 -8.49 4.72
CA ASP A 82 10.51 -9.14 5.02
C ASP A 82 10.54 -10.64 4.67
N ASP A 83 9.52 -11.15 3.99
CA ASP A 83 9.44 -12.56 3.61
C ASP A 83 10.02 -12.82 2.21
N ILE A 84 11.33 -12.63 2.11
CA ILE A 84 12.07 -12.83 0.87
C ILE A 84 12.33 -14.32 0.64
N GLY A 85 11.86 -14.81 -0.50
CA GLY A 85 12.13 -16.15 -1.01
C GLY A 85 13.33 -16.18 -1.97
N ASN A 86 13.47 -17.31 -2.67
CA ASN A 86 14.51 -17.51 -3.69
C ASN A 86 13.97 -17.18 -5.08
N THR A 87 13.35 -16.01 -5.25
CA THR A 87 12.81 -15.55 -6.52
C THR A 87 13.94 -15.27 -7.51
N ASP A 88 13.86 -15.87 -8.69
CA ASP A 88 14.81 -15.61 -9.78
C ASP A 88 14.39 -14.31 -10.49
N VAL A 89 15.16 -13.25 -10.32
CA VAL A 89 14.90 -11.95 -10.94
C VAL A 89 15.99 -11.67 -11.97
N PRO A 90 15.64 -11.45 -13.26
CA PRO A 90 16.62 -11.06 -14.28
C PRO A 90 17.25 -9.70 -13.97
N ASP A 91 18.53 -9.50 -14.31
CA ASP A 91 19.21 -8.20 -14.19
C ASP A 91 18.47 -7.09 -14.97
N VAL A 92 17.91 -7.43 -16.12
CA VAL A 92 17.07 -6.56 -16.94
C VAL A 92 15.85 -7.36 -17.40
N CYS A 93 14.66 -6.95 -16.93
CA CYS A 93 13.40 -7.54 -17.32
C CYS A 93 12.89 -6.93 -18.63
N ARG A 94 12.66 -7.75 -19.63
CA ARG A 94 12.15 -7.30 -20.93
C ARG A 94 10.64 -7.41 -21.06
N ARG A 95 10.05 -8.40 -20.37
CA ARG A 95 8.59 -8.62 -20.40
C ARG A 95 8.10 -8.94 -19.00
N ILE A 96 7.45 -7.98 -18.37
CA ILE A 96 6.93 -8.11 -17.01
C ILE A 96 5.40 -8.23 -17.13
N LEU A 97 4.85 -9.33 -16.62
CA LEU A 97 3.41 -9.42 -16.40
C LEU A 97 3.09 -8.87 -15.01
N VAL A 98 2.20 -7.88 -14.95
CA VAL A 98 1.72 -7.30 -13.71
C VAL A 98 0.30 -7.77 -13.44
N VAL A 99 0.11 -8.49 -12.37
CA VAL A 99 -1.18 -8.97 -11.89
C VAL A 99 -1.68 -8.02 -10.82
N GLY A 100 -2.87 -7.48 -11.00
CA GLY A 100 -3.55 -6.63 -10.02
C GLY A 100 -4.24 -7.46 -8.92
N ASP A 101 -5.08 -6.79 -8.18
CA ASP A 101 -5.77 -7.28 -6.99
C ASP A 101 -6.64 -8.51 -7.31
N LEU A 102 -6.40 -9.61 -6.63
CA LEU A 102 -7.12 -10.88 -6.81
C LEU A 102 -8.24 -11.08 -5.79
N HIS A 103 -8.00 -10.65 -4.55
CA HIS A 103 -8.89 -10.84 -3.42
C HIS A 103 -9.40 -12.27 -3.28
N ALA A 104 -8.50 -13.25 -3.33
CA ALA A 104 -8.91 -14.64 -3.11
C ALA A 104 -9.59 -14.81 -1.73
N PRO A 105 -10.69 -15.55 -1.65
CA PRO A 105 -11.30 -16.42 -2.66
C PRO A 105 -12.27 -15.72 -3.63
N TYR A 106 -12.50 -14.42 -3.51
CA TYR A 106 -13.48 -13.64 -4.30
C TYR A 106 -12.91 -13.19 -5.65
N THR A 107 -11.95 -13.96 -6.15
CA THR A 107 -11.35 -13.81 -7.47
C THR A 107 -12.35 -14.23 -8.57
N HIS A 108 -12.32 -13.55 -9.72
CA HIS A 108 -13.15 -13.90 -10.85
C HIS A 108 -12.92 -15.35 -11.29
N PRO A 109 -13.98 -16.16 -11.55
CA PRO A 109 -13.84 -17.59 -11.84
C PRO A 109 -12.94 -17.90 -13.05
N ASP A 110 -12.86 -17.00 -14.02
CA ASP A 110 -12.01 -17.17 -15.21
C ASP A 110 -10.63 -16.51 -15.07
N ALA A 111 -10.28 -15.91 -13.92
CA ALA A 111 -9.03 -15.17 -13.75
C ALA A 111 -7.78 -16.01 -14.04
N ILE A 112 -7.73 -17.24 -13.54
CA ILE A 112 -6.58 -18.14 -13.79
C ILE A 112 -6.47 -18.54 -15.27
N ALA A 113 -7.60 -18.75 -15.95
CA ALA A 113 -7.62 -19.05 -17.38
C ALA A 113 -7.16 -17.84 -18.22
N PHE A 114 -7.62 -16.64 -17.86
CA PHE A 114 -7.18 -15.39 -18.47
C PHE A 114 -5.68 -15.13 -18.24
N LEU A 115 -5.19 -15.30 -17.01
CA LEU A 115 -3.76 -15.16 -16.68
C LEU A 115 -2.90 -16.14 -17.48
N ARG A 116 -3.36 -17.39 -17.66
CA ARG A 116 -2.67 -18.38 -18.49
C ARG A 116 -2.60 -17.92 -19.94
N HIS A 117 -3.69 -17.43 -20.50
CA HIS A 117 -3.74 -16.89 -21.87
C HIS A 117 -2.74 -15.74 -22.04
N VAL A 118 -2.73 -14.79 -21.13
CA VAL A 118 -1.78 -13.65 -21.18
C VAL A 118 -0.34 -14.13 -21.03
N ARG A 119 -0.04 -15.02 -20.08
CA ARG A 119 1.29 -15.62 -19.91
C ARG A 119 1.77 -16.26 -21.22
N ASP A 120 0.93 -17.08 -21.82
CA ASP A 120 1.29 -17.86 -23.01
C ASP A 120 1.44 -16.93 -24.26
N SER A 121 0.67 -15.85 -24.34
CA SER A 121 0.73 -14.87 -25.40
C SER A 121 1.95 -13.96 -25.33
N TYR A 122 2.32 -13.51 -24.12
CA TYR A 122 3.40 -12.53 -23.93
C TYR A 122 4.71 -13.14 -23.44
N VAL A 123 4.70 -14.37 -22.95
CA VAL A 123 5.87 -15.09 -22.41
C VAL A 123 6.72 -14.19 -21.49
N PRO A 124 6.20 -13.75 -20.33
CA PRO A 124 6.91 -12.84 -19.45
C PRO A 124 8.16 -13.51 -18.85
N ASP A 125 9.23 -12.75 -18.72
CA ASP A 125 10.45 -13.16 -18.02
C ASP A 125 10.38 -12.87 -16.50
N MET A 126 9.44 -12.02 -16.08
CA MET A 126 9.13 -11.77 -14.68
C MET A 126 7.64 -11.53 -14.48
N VAL A 127 7.12 -11.93 -13.32
CA VAL A 127 5.73 -11.67 -12.92
C VAL A 127 5.74 -10.93 -11.58
N VAL A 128 4.95 -9.85 -11.50
CA VAL A 128 4.75 -9.08 -10.27
C VAL A 128 3.26 -9.03 -9.97
N GLN A 129 2.90 -9.43 -8.76
CA GLN A 129 1.56 -9.26 -8.20
C GLN A 129 1.60 -8.04 -7.28
N VAL A 130 0.77 -7.02 -7.55
CA VAL A 130 0.85 -5.73 -6.87
C VAL A 130 0.04 -5.64 -5.57
N GLY A 131 -0.16 -6.76 -4.89
CA GLY A 131 -0.82 -6.84 -3.59
C GLY A 131 -2.31 -7.22 -3.67
N ASP A 132 -2.93 -7.39 -2.51
CA ASP A 132 -4.30 -7.86 -2.36
C ASP A 132 -4.56 -9.20 -3.06
N GLU A 133 -3.62 -10.15 -2.87
CA GLU A 133 -3.77 -11.54 -3.32
C GLU A 133 -4.85 -12.28 -2.54
N THR A 134 -5.08 -11.94 -1.25
CA THR A 134 -6.18 -12.44 -0.42
C THR A 134 -7.10 -11.28 -0.03
N ASP A 135 -8.37 -11.58 0.30
CA ASP A 135 -9.32 -10.56 0.74
C ASP A 135 -9.30 -10.36 2.25
N GLY A 136 -9.50 -11.41 3.04
CA GLY A 136 -9.61 -11.30 4.49
C GLY A 136 -10.88 -10.57 4.94
N HIS A 137 -11.99 -10.71 4.21
CA HIS A 137 -13.25 -10.00 4.47
C HIS A 137 -13.72 -10.16 5.91
N ALA A 138 -13.71 -11.39 6.42
CA ALA A 138 -14.17 -11.71 7.76
C ALA A 138 -13.33 -11.07 8.89
N ILE A 139 -12.10 -10.66 8.61
CA ILE A 139 -11.21 -9.98 9.54
C ILE A 139 -10.97 -8.51 9.16
N SER A 140 -11.68 -7.98 8.19
CA SER A 140 -11.58 -6.59 7.75
C SER A 140 -11.90 -5.61 8.89
N PHE A 141 -11.34 -4.40 8.85
CA PHE A 141 -11.72 -3.30 9.74
C PHE A 141 -13.04 -2.62 9.32
N HIS A 142 -13.57 -2.98 8.17
CA HIS A 142 -14.92 -2.61 7.73
C HIS A 142 -15.93 -3.66 8.20
N ASP A 143 -17.21 -3.30 8.13
CA ASP A 143 -18.30 -4.22 8.48
C ASP A 143 -18.29 -5.42 7.53
N SER A 144 -18.26 -6.62 8.11
CA SER A 144 -18.30 -7.88 7.36
C SER A 144 -19.75 -8.24 7.03
N ASP A 145 -20.00 -8.77 5.83
CA ASP A 145 -21.32 -9.32 5.48
C ASP A 145 -21.48 -10.69 6.19
N PRO A 146 -22.53 -10.85 7.02
CA PRO A 146 -22.73 -12.09 7.78
C PRO A 146 -23.11 -13.30 6.91
N ASN A 147 -23.41 -13.10 5.63
CA ASN A 147 -23.70 -14.19 4.68
C ASN A 147 -22.43 -14.70 3.97
N LEU A 148 -21.27 -14.09 4.24
CA LEU A 148 -19.98 -14.59 3.75
C LEU A 148 -19.36 -15.60 4.72
N ASP A 149 -18.30 -16.23 4.25
CA ASP A 149 -17.58 -17.26 5.00
C ASP A 149 -16.99 -16.73 6.31
N SER A 150 -16.81 -17.61 7.28
CA SER A 150 -15.96 -17.31 8.43
C SER A 150 -14.50 -17.17 8.00
N ALA A 151 -13.68 -16.48 8.79
CA ALA A 151 -12.26 -16.23 8.48
C ALA A 151 -11.47 -17.50 8.13
N GLY A 152 -11.76 -18.61 8.84
CA GLY A 152 -11.09 -19.90 8.57
C GLY A 152 -11.51 -20.50 7.23
N VAL A 153 -12.81 -20.49 6.93
CA VAL A 153 -13.34 -21.03 5.66
C VAL A 153 -12.86 -20.17 4.48
N GLU A 154 -12.88 -18.85 4.63
CA GLU A 154 -12.37 -17.91 3.64
C GLU A 154 -10.91 -18.17 3.32
N LEU A 155 -10.06 -18.35 4.35
CA LEU A 155 -8.64 -18.63 4.18
C LEU A 155 -8.42 -19.95 3.42
N GLU A 156 -9.12 -21.05 3.77
CA GLU A 156 -8.97 -22.32 3.07
C GLU A 156 -9.39 -22.23 1.59
N LYS A 157 -10.46 -21.48 1.29
CA LYS A 157 -10.85 -21.22 -0.10
C LYS A 157 -9.83 -20.34 -0.84
N ALA A 158 -9.24 -19.34 -0.16
CA ALA A 158 -8.21 -18.49 -0.73
C ALA A 158 -6.96 -19.29 -1.11
N LYS A 159 -6.51 -20.22 -0.24
CA LYS A 159 -5.38 -21.12 -0.54
C LYS A 159 -5.59 -21.90 -1.84
N VAL A 160 -6.81 -22.40 -2.10
CA VAL A 160 -7.11 -23.11 -3.35
C VAL A 160 -6.89 -22.25 -4.59
N VAL A 161 -7.21 -20.96 -4.53
CA VAL A 161 -6.97 -20.01 -5.62
C VAL A 161 -5.48 -19.72 -5.75
N LEU A 162 -4.79 -19.49 -4.63
CA LEU A 162 -3.37 -19.18 -4.60
C LEU A 162 -2.50 -20.36 -5.04
N GLU A 163 -2.87 -21.60 -4.75
CA GLU A 163 -2.19 -22.79 -5.30
C GLU A 163 -2.27 -22.82 -6.84
N LYS A 164 -3.43 -22.54 -7.41
CA LYS A 164 -3.58 -22.42 -8.88
C LYS A 164 -2.73 -21.30 -9.47
N LEU A 165 -2.59 -20.19 -8.73
CA LEU A 165 -1.72 -19.08 -9.13
C LEU A 165 -0.25 -19.49 -9.03
N HIS A 166 0.14 -20.21 -7.97
CA HIS A 166 1.49 -20.72 -7.77
C HIS A 166 1.87 -21.74 -8.86
N ASP A 167 0.96 -22.65 -9.23
CA ASP A 167 1.16 -23.58 -10.34
C ASP A 167 1.38 -22.85 -11.67
N LEU A 168 0.68 -21.72 -11.86
CA LEU A 168 0.81 -20.91 -13.06
C LEU A 168 2.09 -20.07 -13.05
N PHE A 169 2.47 -19.53 -11.91
CA PHE A 169 3.60 -18.63 -11.69
C PHE A 169 4.43 -19.08 -10.47
N PRO A 170 5.25 -20.13 -10.61
CA PRO A 170 6.06 -20.61 -9.50
C PRO A 170 7.15 -19.63 -9.06
N ASN A 171 7.48 -18.63 -9.88
CA ASN A 171 8.44 -17.56 -9.63
C ASN A 171 7.72 -16.21 -9.67
N LEU A 172 7.55 -15.54 -8.51
CA LEU A 172 6.68 -14.36 -8.38
C LEU A 172 7.22 -13.38 -7.35
N LEU A 173 7.13 -12.10 -7.67
CA LEU A 173 7.26 -10.99 -6.72
C LEU A 173 5.88 -10.50 -6.30
N VAL A 174 5.64 -10.32 -5.02
CA VAL A 174 4.37 -9.84 -4.46
C VAL A 174 4.63 -8.54 -3.69
N CYS A 175 3.82 -7.52 -3.92
CA CYS A 175 3.86 -6.30 -3.12
C CYS A 175 3.04 -6.49 -1.84
N ASP A 176 3.55 -6.00 -0.70
CA ASP A 176 2.76 -5.92 0.52
C ASP A 176 1.55 -5.00 0.33
N SER A 177 0.44 -5.33 1.00
CA SER A 177 -0.82 -4.65 0.77
C SER A 177 -1.63 -4.45 2.06
N ASN A 178 -2.68 -3.64 1.95
CA ASN A 178 -3.59 -3.43 3.07
C ASN A 178 -4.38 -4.72 3.43
N HIS A 179 -4.70 -5.61 2.49
CA HIS A 179 -5.32 -6.90 2.76
C HIS A 179 -4.30 -7.94 3.22
N GLY A 180 -3.15 -8.05 2.60
CA GLY A 180 -2.07 -8.94 3.02
C GLY A 180 -1.60 -8.71 4.46
N SER A 181 -1.63 -7.45 4.92
CA SER A 181 -1.26 -7.08 6.29
C SER A 181 -2.38 -7.21 7.33
N LEU A 182 -3.62 -7.60 6.95
CA LEU A 182 -4.79 -7.61 7.86
C LEU A 182 -4.56 -8.44 9.12
N VAL A 183 -4.01 -9.65 9.00
CA VAL A 183 -3.75 -10.55 10.15
C VAL A 183 -2.87 -9.85 11.19
N TYR A 184 -1.77 -9.23 10.75
CA TYR A 184 -0.85 -8.52 11.64
C TYR A 184 -1.49 -7.27 12.23
N ARG A 185 -2.26 -6.52 11.44
CA ARG A 185 -2.97 -5.32 11.90
C ARG A 185 -4.04 -5.67 12.94
N ARG A 186 -4.79 -6.77 12.75
CA ARG A 186 -5.75 -7.27 13.73
C ARG A 186 -5.07 -7.76 15.01
N ALA A 187 -4.01 -8.53 14.90
CA ALA A 187 -3.23 -8.96 16.06
C ALA A 187 -2.71 -7.77 16.88
N LYS A 188 -2.13 -6.78 16.20
CA LYS A 188 -1.67 -5.54 16.83
C LYS A 188 -2.81 -4.77 17.52
N ALA A 189 -3.98 -4.68 16.90
CA ALA A 189 -5.15 -4.02 17.48
C ALA A 189 -5.64 -4.71 18.75
N HIS A 190 -5.38 -6.02 18.90
CA HIS A 190 -5.71 -6.82 20.08
C HIS A 190 -4.50 -7.04 21.02
N GLY A 191 -3.42 -6.29 20.85
CA GLY A 191 -2.24 -6.36 21.72
C GLY A 191 -1.38 -7.62 21.56
N LEU A 192 -1.57 -8.39 20.47
CA LEU A 192 -0.77 -9.56 20.18
C LEU A 192 0.50 -9.16 19.43
N PRO A 193 1.70 -9.48 19.94
CA PRO A 193 2.94 -9.21 19.24
C PRO A 193 3.09 -10.13 18.01
N VAL A 194 3.75 -9.62 16.97
CA VAL A 194 3.92 -10.34 15.70
C VAL A 194 4.62 -11.68 15.85
N GLN A 195 5.45 -11.84 16.87
CA GLN A 195 6.15 -13.09 17.17
C GLN A 195 5.21 -14.27 17.51
N PHE A 196 3.95 -14.00 17.84
CA PHE A 196 2.92 -15.02 18.10
C PHE A 196 2.17 -15.45 16.84
N ILE A 197 2.47 -14.83 15.70
CA ILE A 197 1.79 -15.06 14.43
C ILE A 197 2.75 -15.80 13.50
N LYS A 198 2.25 -16.80 12.79
CA LYS A 198 3.00 -17.46 11.72
C LYS A 198 3.36 -16.47 10.63
N LYS A 199 4.47 -16.69 9.94
CA LYS A 199 4.80 -15.95 8.72
C LYS A 199 3.67 -16.07 7.71
N TYR A 200 3.43 -15.02 6.95
CA TYR A 200 2.35 -14.98 5.97
C TYR A 200 2.46 -16.11 4.94
N ARG A 201 3.67 -16.37 4.46
CA ARG A 201 4.00 -17.51 3.61
C ARG A 201 3.54 -18.86 4.19
N ASP A 202 3.82 -19.09 5.47
CA ASP A 202 3.48 -20.35 6.15
C ASP A 202 1.97 -20.49 6.41
N ILE A 203 1.25 -19.37 6.41
CA ILE A 203 -0.22 -19.37 6.48
C ILE A 203 -0.80 -19.77 5.13
N LEU A 204 -0.30 -19.17 4.03
CA LEU A 204 -0.86 -19.35 2.69
C LEU A 204 -0.43 -20.68 2.05
N PHE A 205 0.82 -21.08 2.26
CA PHE A 205 1.43 -22.26 1.62
C PHE A 205 2.09 -23.18 2.66
N PRO A 206 1.30 -23.81 3.56
CA PRO A 206 1.84 -24.59 4.68
C PRO A 206 2.65 -25.81 4.24
N GLU A 207 2.37 -26.37 3.06
CA GLU A 207 2.99 -27.61 2.58
C GLU A 207 4.37 -27.38 1.94
N HIS A 208 4.55 -26.31 1.15
CA HIS A 208 5.77 -26.11 0.36
C HIS A 208 6.37 -24.69 0.50
N GLY A 209 5.64 -23.76 1.13
CA GLY A 209 6.13 -22.42 1.43
C GLY A 209 6.35 -21.50 0.22
N ALA A 210 5.89 -21.85 -0.98
CA ALA A 210 6.07 -21.07 -2.23
C ALA A 210 7.49 -20.44 -2.33
N LYS A 211 8.53 -21.27 -2.27
CA LYS A 211 9.93 -20.87 -2.01
C LYS A 211 10.49 -19.80 -2.97
N LYS A 212 9.95 -19.70 -4.19
CA LYS A 212 10.33 -18.70 -5.20
C LYS A 212 9.34 -17.53 -5.30
N TRP A 213 8.48 -17.37 -4.31
CA TRP A 213 7.72 -16.16 -4.11
C TRP A 213 8.43 -15.26 -3.09
N SER A 214 8.43 -13.95 -3.32
CA SER A 214 8.97 -12.97 -2.38
C SER A 214 7.97 -11.85 -2.16
N TRP A 215 7.80 -11.44 -0.91
CA TRP A 215 6.97 -10.31 -0.51
C TRP A 215 7.83 -9.16 -0.03
N ALA A 216 7.54 -7.95 -0.51
CA ALA A 216 8.16 -6.71 -0.06
C ALA A 216 7.20 -5.53 -0.20
N ASP A 217 7.45 -4.42 0.49
CA ASP A 217 6.64 -3.19 0.37
C ASP A 217 6.59 -2.68 -1.07
N ALA A 218 7.69 -2.79 -1.79
CA ALA A 218 7.81 -2.40 -3.18
C ALA A 218 8.94 -3.17 -3.86
N TRP A 219 8.82 -3.34 -5.17
CA TRP A 219 9.86 -3.89 -6.03
C TRP A 219 10.29 -2.86 -7.06
N VAL A 220 11.56 -2.81 -7.36
CA VAL A 220 12.10 -2.00 -8.45
C VAL A 220 12.83 -2.93 -9.40
N LEU A 221 12.32 -3.01 -10.64
CA LEU A 221 12.92 -3.85 -11.68
C LEU A 221 13.51 -2.98 -12.78
N SER A 222 14.70 -3.34 -13.23
CA SER A 222 15.34 -2.69 -14.37
C SER A 222 14.72 -3.15 -15.67
N THR A 223 14.41 -2.22 -16.57
CA THR A 223 13.96 -2.50 -17.94
C THR A 223 14.86 -1.74 -18.94
N PRO A 224 14.82 -2.07 -20.23
CA PRO A 224 15.57 -1.33 -21.25
C PRO A 224 15.32 0.18 -21.28
N LEU A 225 14.10 0.64 -20.92
CA LEU A 225 13.76 2.07 -20.86
C LEU A 225 13.90 2.69 -19.46
N GLY A 226 14.49 1.97 -18.51
CA GLY A 226 14.71 2.45 -17.15
C GLY A 226 13.98 1.64 -16.08
N PRO A 227 14.15 2.01 -14.81
CA PRO A 227 13.56 1.28 -13.70
C PRO A 227 12.03 1.48 -13.64
N VAL A 228 11.34 0.43 -13.23
CA VAL A 228 9.91 0.44 -12.91
C VAL A 228 9.72 -0.01 -11.48
N ARG A 229 9.04 0.80 -10.68
CA ARG A 229 8.65 0.52 -9.30
C ARG A 229 7.24 -0.06 -9.28
N PHE A 230 7.07 -1.13 -8.53
CA PHE A 230 5.79 -1.78 -8.26
C PHE A 230 5.47 -1.64 -6.78
N GLN A 231 4.26 -1.23 -6.47
CA GLN A 231 3.80 -1.05 -5.10
C GLN A 231 2.28 -1.16 -5.07
N HIS A 232 1.69 -1.61 -3.95
CA HIS A 232 0.24 -1.75 -3.89
C HIS A 232 -0.47 -0.39 -3.96
N GLN A 233 -0.04 0.56 -3.13
CA GLN A 233 -0.66 1.88 -3.03
C GLN A 233 0.37 2.95 -2.66
N VAL A 234 0.05 4.20 -2.97
CA VAL A 234 0.83 5.37 -2.55
C VAL A 234 -0.08 6.43 -1.93
N SER A 235 0.50 7.32 -1.13
CA SER A 235 -0.23 8.47 -0.61
C SER A 235 -0.28 9.59 -1.66
N GLY A 236 -1.47 10.12 -1.93
CA GLY A 236 -1.67 11.23 -2.84
C GLY A 236 -1.67 10.85 -4.32
N ASP A 237 -1.31 11.79 -5.18
CA ASP A 237 -1.32 11.59 -6.63
C ASP A 237 -0.19 10.67 -7.09
N PHE A 238 -0.52 9.65 -7.89
CA PHE A 238 0.42 8.63 -8.35
C PHE A 238 1.46 9.17 -9.35
N MET A 239 1.09 10.12 -10.20
CA MET A 239 2.04 10.75 -11.12
C MET A 239 3.01 11.68 -10.39
N LEU A 240 2.54 12.36 -9.33
CA LEU A 240 3.41 13.14 -8.47
C LEU A 240 4.43 12.25 -7.75
N ASN A 241 4.00 11.07 -7.27
CA ASN A 241 4.91 10.08 -6.68
C ASN A 241 5.94 9.58 -7.70
N ALA A 242 5.52 9.18 -8.91
CA ALA A 242 6.44 8.80 -9.99
C ALA A 242 7.45 9.91 -10.32
N SER A 243 6.97 11.17 -10.33
CA SER A 243 7.83 12.35 -10.59
C SER A 243 8.86 12.58 -9.50
N HIS A 244 8.49 12.45 -8.23
CA HIS A 244 9.39 12.62 -7.10
C HIS A 244 10.48 11.56 -7.08
N GLU A 245 10.12 10.30 -7.33
CA GLU A 245 11.05 9.16 -7.41
C GLU A 245 11.84 9.14 -8.72
N ARG A 246 11.42 9.90 -9.74
CA ARG A 246 11.95 9.87 -11.12
C ARG A 246 12.03 8.45 -11.69
N THR A 247 11.00 7.66 -11.40
CA THR A 247 10.91 6.24 -11.72
C THR A 247 9.49 5.94 -12.17
N SER A 248 9.32 5.12 -13.18
CA SER A 248 8.00 4.63 -13.56
C SER A 248 7.36 3.87 -12.38
N LEU A 249 6.05 4.01 -12.20
CA LEU A 249 5.32 3.49 -11.04
C LEU A 249 4.08 2.70 -11.49
N VAL A 250 3.92 1.49 -10.96
CA VAL A 250 2.73 0.65 -11.19
C VAL A 250 2.08 0.32 -9.86
N LEU A 251 0.76 0.52 -9.77
CA LEU A 251 -0.06 0.37 -8.58
C LEU A 251 -1.21 -0.62 -8.77
N GLY A 252 -1.69 -1.19 -7.66
CA GLY A 252 -2.97 -1.87 -7.47
C GLY A 252 -3.97 -1.00 -6.71
N HIS A 253 -4.75 -1.60 -5.80
CA HIS A 253 -5.64 -0.98 -4.83
C HIS A 253 -6.90 -0.29 -5.39
N GLU A 254 -6.76 0.54 -6.39
CA GLU A 254 -7.84 1.33 -6.98
C GLU A 254 -8.54 0.54 -8.09
N HIS A 255 -9.43 -0.40 -7.74
CA HIS A 255 -10.10 -1.31 -8.69
C HIS A 255 -10.81 -0.61 -9.85
N GLY A 256 -11.25 0.65 -9.66
CA GLY A 256 -11.90 1.47 -10.68
C GLY A 256 -10.93 2.22 -11.60
N ARG A 257 -9.62 1.95 -11.50
CA ARG A 257 -8.57 2.57 -12.31
C ARG A 257 -7.83 1.50 -13.11
N PHE A 258 -7.73 1.75 -14.41
CA PHE A 258 -7.01 0.91 -15.35
C PHE A 258 -6.47 1.84 -16.43
N GLU A 259 -5.31 2.42 -16.17
CA GLU A 259 -4.80 3.55 -16.93
C GLU A 259 -3.28 3.64 -16.90
N VAL A 260 -2.73 4.30 -17.91
CA VAL A 260 -1.32 4.69 -17.99
C VAL A 260 -1.26 6.18 -18.28
N GLN A 261 -0.48 6.91 -17.52
CA GLN A 261 -0.16 8.32 -17.77
C GLN A 261 1.35 8.49 -17.91
N TYR A 262 1.78 9.32 -18.83
CA TYR A 262 3.20 9.60 -19.03
C TYR A 262 3.56 11.00 -18.57
N ALA A 263 4.77 11.15 -18.06
CA ALA A 263 5.41 12.43 -17.85
C ALA A 263 6.84 12.39 -18.37
N ALA A 264 7.32 13.53 -18.86
CA ALA A 264 8.66 13.67 -19.39
C ALA A 264 9.38 14.84 -18.74
N SER A 265 10.67 14.69 -18.52
CA SER A 265 11.61 15.77 -18.22
C SER A 265 12.58 15.92 -19.39
N SER A 266 13.53 16.86 -19.29
CA SER A 266 14.59 17.01 -20.29
C SER A 266 15.48 15.77 -20.46
N SER A 267 15.50 14.86 -19.48
CA SER A 267 16.43 13.73 -19.41
C SER A 267 15.74 12.38 -19.23
N ALA A 268 14.43 12.32 -18.98
CA ALA A 268 13.74 11.06 -18.70
C ALA A 268 12.28 11.10 -19.15
N LEU A 269 11.82 9.94 -19.65
CA LEU A 269 10.40 9.59 -19.84
C LEU A 269 10.05 8.55 -18.78
N TYR A 270 8.96 8.74 -18.07
CA TYR A 270 8.44 7.79 -17.10
C TYR A 270 6.91 7.79 -17.12
N PHE A 271 6.33 6.77 -16.53
CA PHE A 271 4.88 6.63 -16.45
C PHE A 271 4.43 6.31 -15.03
N GLY A 272 3.18 6.63 -14.74
CA GLY A 272 2.44 6.08 -13.62
C GLY A 272 1.26 5.29 -14.16
N ALA A 273 0.92 4.18 -13.52
CA ALA A 273 -0.11 3.29 -14.00
C ALA A 273 -0.85 2.54 -12.89
N TYR A 274 -2.08 2.12 -13.19
CA TYR A 274 -2.87 1.18 -12.39
C TYR A 274 -3.12 -0.09 -13.21
N ALA A 275 -2.79 -1.24 -12.61
CA ALA A 275 -2.80 -2.53 -13.33
C ALA A 275 -4.19 -3.17 -13.45
N GLY A 276 -5.24 -2.57 -12.84
CA GLY A 276 -6.57 -3.17 -12.76
C GLY A 276 -6.67 -4.23 -11.67
N CYS A 277 -7.69 -5.07 -11.75
CA CYS A 277 -7.94 -6.14 -10.78
C CYS A 277 -8.52 -7.39 -11.47
N LEU A 278 -8.67 -8.49 -10.73
CA LEU A 278 -9.28 -9.73 -11.21
C LEU A 278 -10.34 -10.26 -10.22
N ILE A 279 -11.06 -9.35 -9.56
CA ILE A 279 -12.08 -9.67 -8.57
C ILE A 279 -13.39 -10.16 -9.19
N ASP A 280 -14.15 -10.96 -8.48
CA ASP A 280 -15.55 -11.28 -8.84
C ASP A 280 -16.47 -10.13 -8.43
N ARG A 281 -16.83 -9.26 -9.39
CA ARG A 281 -17.74 -8.12 -9.17
C ARG A 281 -19.15 -8.50 -8.66
N LYS A 282 -19.53 -9.77 -8.75
CA LYS A 282 -20.83 -10.28 -8.27
C LYS A 282 -20.75 -10.74 -6.81
N SER A 283 -19.56 -10.90 -6.25
CA SER A 283 -19.39 -11.30 -4.85
C SER A 283 -19.96 -10.27 -3.88
N LEU A 284 -20.55 -10.76 -2.78
CA LEU A 284 -21.01 -9.92 -1.66
C LEU A 284 -19.87 -9.17 -0.98
N ALA A 285 -18.65 -9.69 -1.05
CA ALA A 285 -17.46 -9.01 -0.53
C ALA A 285 -17.27 -7.61 -1.11
N PHE A 286 -17.75 -7.37 -2.34
CA PHE A 286 -17.67 -6.06 -3.02
C PHE A 286 -19.04 -5.34 -3.08
N ALA A 287 -20.03 -5.75 -2.27
CA ALA A 287 -21.37 -5.15 -2.26
C ALA A 287 -21.34 -3.66 -1.91
N TYR A 288 -20.39 -3.21 -1.10
CA TYR A 288 -20.18 -1.78 -0.78
C TYR A 288 -19.94 -0.92 -2.02
N GLY A 289 -19.35 -1.48 -3.07
CA GLY A 289 -19.09 -0.81 -4.34
C GLY A 289 -20.32 -0.62 -5.25
N LYS A 290 -21.52 -1.14 -4.87
CA LYS A 290 -22.75 -1.04 -5.70
C LYS A 290 -23.14 0.41 -6.02
N LEU A 291 -22.92 1.33 -5.09
CA LEU A 291 -23.24 2.74 -5.24
C LEU A 291 -22.09 3.56 -5.87
N HIS A 292 -20.91 3.01 -6.01
CA HIS A 292 -19.77 3.71 -6.60
C HIS A 292 -20.01 3.91 -8.10
N ARG A 293 -19.77 5.13 -8.60
CA ARG A 293 -19.89 5.44 -10.04
C ARG A 293 -18.86 4.67 -10.87
N LYS A 294 -17.61 4.61 -10.39
CA LYS A 294 -16.55 3.82 -11.02
C LYS A 294 -16.68 2.37 -10.58
N LYS A 295 -16.74 1.47 -11.54
CA LYS A 295 -16.79 0.03 -11.29
C LYS A 295 -15.40 -0.59 -11.47
N PRO A 296 -15.11 -1.72 -10.81
CA PRO A 296 -13.88 -2.43 -11.02
C PRO A 296 -13.65 -2.77 -12.49
N ILE A 297 -12.43 -2.56 -12.97
CA ILE A 297 -12.03 -2.88 -14.34
C ILE A 297 -11.14 -4.11 -14.28
N LEU A 298 -11.60 -5.19 -14.91
CA LEU A 298 -10.89 -6.46 -14.92
C LEU A 298 -9.83 -6.47 -16.02
N GLY A 299 -8.62 -6.82 -15.63
CA GLY A 299 -7.49 -6.85 -16.55
C GLY A 299 -6.16 -6.98 -15.84
N VAL A 300 -5.10 -7.00 -16.62
CA VAL A 300 -3.71 -7.02 -16.19
C VAL A 300 -2.90 -6.04 -17.03
N MET A 301 -1.64 -5.84 -16.65
CA MET A 301 -0.70 -5.06 -17.46
C MET A 301 0.46 -5.94 -17.91
N VAL A 302 0.95 -5.70 -19.11
CA VAL A 302 2.22 -6.24 -19.60
C VAL A 302 3.15 -5.07 -19.90
N ILE A 303 4.38 -5.14 -19.41
CA ILE A 303 5.42 -4.15 -19.72
C ILE A 303 6.44 -4.81 -20.62
N THR A 304 6.56 -4.32 -21.84
CA THR A 304 7.52 -4.83 -22.83
C THR A 304 8.62 -3.79 -23.03
N ASP A 305 9.86 -4.16 -22.76
CA ASP A 305 11.05 -3.31 -22.85
C ASP A 305 10.92 -1.95 -22.09
N GLY A 306 10.04 -1.90 -21.08
CA GLY A 306 9.74 -0.69 -20.31
C GLY A 306 8.48 0.07 -20.78
N CYS A 307 7.80 -0.39 -21.84
CA CYS A 307 6.55 0.20 -22.32
C CYS A 307 5.33 -0.58 -21.79
N PRO A 308 4.46 0.05 -20.97
CA PRO A 308 3.28 -0.60 -20.40
C PRO A 308 2.15 -0.71 -21.45
N GLN A 309 1.48 -1.87 -21.41
CA GLN A 309 0.28 -2.17 -22.17
C GLN A 309 -0.79 -2.74 -21.25
N LEU A 310 -1.98 -2.18 -21.28
CA LEU A 310 -3.13 -2.66 -20.53
C LEU A 310 -3.86 -3.75 -21.33
N ILE A 311 -4.12 -4.89 -20.69
CA ILE A 311 -4.81 -6.04 -21.29
C ILE A 311 -6.13 -6.22 -20.54
N PRO A 312 -7.27 -5.72 -21.09
CA PRO A 312 -8.56 -5.88 -20.44
C PRO A 312 -9.05 -7.32 -20.55
N MET A 313 -9.65 -7.82 -19.47
CA MET A 313 -10.35 -9.09 -19.47
C MET A 313 -11.76 -8.89 -20.04
N LEU A 314 -11.92 -9.13 -21.32
CA LEU A 314 -13.20 -8.92 -22.03
C LEU A 314 -14.24 -9.95 -21.60
N MET A 315 -15.44 -9.47 -21.27
CA MET A 315 -16.52 -10.28 -20.73
C MET A 315 -17.70 -10.34 -21.70
N ASN A 316 -18.40 -11.49 -21.72
CA ASN A 316 -19.72 -11.61 -22.34
C ASN A 316 -20.84 -11.11 -21.41
N ASP A 317 -22.07 -11.13 -21.88
CA ASP A 317 -23.25 -10.66 -21.13
C ASP A 317 -23.49 -11.46 -19.84
N GLU A 318 -23.06 -12.71 -19.78
CA GLU A 318 -23.15 -13.58 -18.59
C GLU A 318 -22.07 -13.24 -17.55
N GLY A 319 -21.10 -12.38 -17.92
CA GLY A 319 -19.97 -12.02 -17.10
C GLY A 319 -18.89 -13.10 -17.09
N ARG A 320 -18.72 -13.83 -18.19
CA ARG A 320 -17.63 -14.79 -18.38
C ARG A 320 -16.63 -14.24 -19.41
N TRP A 321 -15.37 -14.55 -19.21
CA TRP A 321 -14.30 -14.15 -20.12
C TRP A 321 -14.51 -14.77 -21.52
N VAL A 322 -14.30 -13.97 -22.57
CA VAL A 322 -14.54 -14.39 -23.96
C VAL A 322 -13.40 -15.20 -24.61
N GLY A 323 -12.34 -15.53 -23.85
CA GLY A 323 -11.25 -16.40 -24.33
C GLY A 323 -10.21 -15.73 -25.23
N ARG A 324 -10.18 -14.38 -25.32
CA ARG A 324 -9.25 -13.62 -26.16
C ARG A 324 -8.84 -12.30 -25.55
#